data_413bd6d6b11f0ad0a7c6d8190bd98744
#
_entry.id   413bd6d6b11f0ad0a7c6d8190bd98744
#
_cell.length_a   1.000
_cell.length_b   1.000
_cell.length_c   1.000
_cell.angle_alpha   90.00
_cell.angle_beta   90.00
_cell.angle_gamma   90.00
#
_symmetry.space_group_name_H-M   'P 1'
#
loop_
_entity.id
_entity.type
_entity.pdbx_description
1 polymer ?
#
loop_
_entity_poly.entity_id
_entity_poly.type
_entity_poly.pdbx_seq_one_letter_code
_entity_poly.pdbx_strand_id
1 'polypeptide(L)'
;ARKSCSGNTVLDLTCGLGVDALYLSKRFREVITLERDATLAAVAEENFRRLGATNIRVINSSAEAFLASTLDHFDWIYADPDRRSAGGRKLVRLEDCSPDIPKLLPELRRIAPNLCVKNSPLFDVGETFRLFGPCRTEVVSLHDECKEVVVYADGTGPLLTAVALGLGEFSCPPAEARATPCDKPFDP
;
A
#
# COMPACT_ATOMS: atom_id res chain seq x y z
N ALA A 1 -5.11 1.23 -4.37
CA ALA A 1 -4.09 1.38 -5.41
C ALA A 1 -4.71 1.99 -6.66
N ARG A 2 -4.53 3.28 -6.81
CA ARG A 2 -5.16 4.04 -7.89
C ARG A 2 -4.33 4.03 -9.16
N LYS A 3 -4.76 4.81 -10.13
CA LYS A 3 -4.26 4.94 -11.51
C LYS A 3 -2.73 4.97 -11.67
N SER A 4 -1.97 5.12 -10.59
CA SER A 4 -0.53 5.31 -10.57
C SER A 4 0.30 4.03 -10.64
N CYS A 5 -0.24 2.87 -10.20
CA CYS A 5 0.47 1.60 -10.27
C CYS A 5 0.02 0.80 -11.48
N SER A 6 0.91 0.55 -12.41
CA SER A 6 0.69 -0.33 -13.57
C SER A 6 2.03 -0.81 -14.12
N GLY A 7 2.06 -1.96 -14.76
CA GLY A 7 3.28 -2.55 -15.30
C GLY A 7 3.07 -3.99 -15.73
N ASN A 8 4.18 -4.72 -15.92
CA ASN A 8 4.11 -6.13 -16.23
C ASN A 8 3.89 -6.96 -14.96
N THR A 9 4.65 -6.72 -13.90
CA THR A 9 4.67 -7.56 -12.70
C THR A 9 4.51 -6.76 -11.43
N VAL A 10 3.74 -7.28 -10.48
CA VAL A 10 3.61 -6.74 -9.12
C VAL A 10 3.68 -7.86 -8.09
N LEU A 11 4.40 -7.60 -7.01
CA LEU A 11 4.42 -8.42 -5.80
C LEU A 11 3.55 -7.75 -4.74
N ASP A 12 2.46 -8.38 -4.36
CA ASP A 12 1.64 -7.99 -3.22
C ASP A 12 2.08 -8.79 -1.98
N LEU A 13 2.53 -8.07 -0.95
CA LEU A 13 3.05 -8.68 0.28
C LEU A 13 1.95 -9.13 1.26
N THR A 14 0.69 -8.81 0.99
CA THR A 14 -0.41 -8.83 1.98
C THR A 14 -1.75 -9.23 1.35
N CYS A 15 -1.84 -10.47 0.86
CA CYS A 15 -2.99 -10.97 0.12
C CYS A 15 -4.32 -10.84 0.90
N GLY A 16 -4.38 -11.36 2.13
CA GLY A 16 -5.62 -11.48 2.87
C GLY A 16 -6.66 -12.29 2.08
N LEU A 17 -7.85 -11.73 1.88
CA LEU A 17 -8.92 -12.33 1.06
C LEU A 17 -8.74 -12.10 -0.46
N GLY A 18 -7.71 -11.38 -0.88
CA GLY A 18 -7.35 -11.16 -2.28
C GLY A 18 -7.99 -9.93 -2.94
N VAL A 19 -8.59 -9.02 -2.17
CA VAL A 19 -9.31 -7.86 -2.74
C VAL A 19 -8.36 -6.94 -3.49
N ASP A 20 -7.25 -6.54 -2.88
CA ASP A 20 -6.28 -5.64 -3.52
C ASP A 20 -5.59 -6.33 -4.69
N ALA A 21 -5.18 -7.60 -4.55
CA ALA A 21 -4.60 -8.40 -5.64
C ALA A 21 -5.54 -8.49 -6.85
N LEU A 22 -6.86 -8.64 -6.63
CA LEU A 22 -7.86 -8.64 -7.70
C LEU A 22 -7.91 -7.29 -8.46
N TYR A 23 -7.78 -6.16 -7.74
CA TYR A 23 -7.72 -4.85 -8.40
C TYR A 23 -6.38 -4.62 -9.11
N LEU A 24 -5.27 -5.11 -8.56
CA LEU A 24 -3.95 -5.08 -9.20
C LEU A 24 -3.95 -5.90 -10.48
N SER A 25 -4.62 -7.05 -10.53
CA SER A 25 -4.67 -7.92 -11.72
C SER A 25 -5.28 -7.25 -12.97
N LYS A 26 -6.05 -6.19 -12.78
CA LYS A 26 -6.62 -5.38 -13.88
C LYS A 26 -5.61 -4.39 -14.47
N ARG A 27 -4.43 -4.25 -13.86
CA ARG A 27 -3.42 -3.23 -14.22
C ARG A 27 -2.05 -3.80 -14.49
N PHE A 28 -1.82 -5.02 -14.02
CA PHE A 28 -0.58 -5.75 -14.20
C PHE A 28 -0.85 -7.00 -15.02
N ARG A 29 0.14 -7.38 -15.82
CA ARG A 29 0.08 -8.60 -16.60
C ARG A 29 0.14 -9.83 -15.69
N GLU A 30 0.92 -9.76 -14.62
CA GLU A 30 1.08 -10.80 -13.62
C GLU A 30 1.10 -10.21 -12.21
N VAL A 31 0.38 -10.85 -11.31
CA VAL A 31 0.35 -10.53 -9.87
C VAL A 31 0.82 -11.75 -9.10
N ILE A 32 1.85 -11.57 -8.29
CA ILE A 32 2.23 -12.53 -7.26
C ILE A 32 1.78 -11.94 -5.93
N THR A 33 1.03 -12.71 -5.15
CA THR A 33 0.54 -12.26 -3.84
C THR A 33 0.90 -13.24 -2.75
N LEU A 34 1.35 -12.71 -1.61
CA LEU A 34 1.81 -13.51 -0.48
C LEU A 34 0.75 -13.53 0.63
N GLU A 35 0.52 -14.71 1.19
CA GLU A 35 -0.30 -14.88 2.39
C GLU A 35 0.37 -15.88 3.34
N ARG A 36 0.61 -15.45 4.58
CA ARG A 36 1.28 -16.28 5.58
C ARG A 36 0.37 -17.35 6.19
N ASP A 37 -0.93 -17.05 6.29
CA ASP A 37 -1.93 -18.00 6.77
C ASP A 37 -2.37 -18.92 5.62
N ALA A 38 -2.10 -20.22 5.77
CA ALA A 38 -2.41 -21.22 4.74
C ALA A 38 -3.91 -21.33 4.45
N THR A 39 -4.76 -21.09 5.45
CA THR A 39 -6.22 -21.13 5.28
C THR A 39 -6.69 -19.94 4.45
N LEU A 40 -6.19 -18.73 4.76
CA LEU A 40 -6.50 -17.54 3.98
C LEU A 40 -5.94 -17.63 2.56
N ALA A 41 -4.73 -18.16 2.38
CA ALA A 41 -4.16 -18.39 1.06
C ALA A 41 -5.06 -19.27 0.18
N ALA A 42 -5.54 -20.39 0.72
CA ALA A 42 -6.47 -21.27 0.01
C ALA A 42 -7.80 -20.60 -0.31
N VAL A 43 -8.33 -19.79 0.61
CA VAL A 43 -9.55 -18.99 0.37
C VAL A 43 -9.34 -17.97 -0.73
N ALA A 44 -8.20 -17.28 -0.74
CA ALA A 44 -7.88 -16.29 -1.78
C ALA A 44 -7.75 -16.96 -3.16
N GLU A 45 -7.08 -18.10 -3.27
CA GLU A 45 -6.99 -18.88 -4.52
C GLU A 45 -8.37 -19.26 -5.05
N GLU A 46 -9.25 -19.75 -4.18
CA GLU A 46 -10.62 -20.10 -4.58
C GLU A 46 -11.42 -18.86 -4.99
N ASN A 47 -11.23 -17.72 -4.32
CA ASN A 47 -11.84 -16.45 -4.72
C ASN A 47 -11.40 -16.06 -6.14
N PHE A 48 -10.10 -16.09 -6.43
CA PHE A 48 -9.57 -15.76 -7.76
C PHE A 48 -10.09 -16.70 -8.84
N ARG A 49 -10.13 -18.00 -8.56
CA ARG A 49 -10.70 -19.01 -9.47
C ARG A 49 -12.17 -18.72 -9.80
N ARG A 50 -12.99 -18.41 -8.79
CA ARG A 50 -14.43 -18.07 -8.97
C ARG A 50 -14.63 -16.77 -9.74
N LEU A 51 -13.74 -15.80 -9.55
CA LEU A 51 -13.81 -14.50 -10.21
C LEU A 51 -13.15 -14.50 -11.60
N GLY A 52 -12.58 -15.63 -12.04
CA GLY A 52 -11.92 -15.75 -13.33
C GLY A 52 -10.62 -14.94 -13.45
N ALA A 53 -9.96 -14.62 -12.32
CA ALA A 53 -8.70 -13.90 -12.30
C ALA A 53 -7.53 -14.88 -12.53
N THR A 54 -7.11 -15.04 -13.80
CA THR A 54 -6.14 -16.06 -14.23
C THR A 54 -4.68 -15.59 -14.14
N ASN A 55 -4.43 -14.32 -13.89
CA ASN A 55 -3.10 -13.72 -13.85
C ASN A 55 -2.62 -13.42 -12.42
N ILE A 56 -3.22 -14.05 -11.39
CA ILE A 56 -2.83 -13.95 -9.99
C ILE A 56 -2.30 -15.30 -9.52
N ARG A 57 -1.14 -15.29 -8.90
CA ARG A 57 -0.54 -16.46 -8.25
C ARG A 57 -0.39 -16.20 -6.76
N VAL A 58 -1.04 -16.99 -5.92
CA VAL A 58 -0.90 -16.96 -4.47
C VAL A 58 0.29 -17.81 -4.05
N ILE A 59 1.10 -17.29 -3.14
CA ILE A 59 2.19 -18.03 -2.49
C ILE A 59 1.93 -18.00 -0.99
N ASN A 60 1.80 -19.18 -0.39
CA ASN A 60 1.71 -19.28 1.06
C ASN A 60 3.09 -19.08 1.70
N SER A 61 3.40 -17.85 2.03
CA SER A 61 4.66 -17.43 2.63
C SER A 61 4.50 -16.10 3.37
N SER A 62 5.34 -15.84 4.36
CA SER A 62 5.50 -14.47 4.86
C SER A 62 6.34 -13.64 3.89
N ALA A 63 6.21 -12.31 3.97
CA ALA A 63 7.02 -11.38 3.18
C ALA A 63 8.53 -11.59 3.46
N GLU A 64 8.90 -11.73 4.73
CA GLU A 64 10.28 -11.93 5.16
C GLU A 64 10.89 -13.21 4.57
N ALA A 65 10.15 -14.34 4.66
CA ALA A 65 10.62 -15.62 4.13
C ALA A 65 10.77 -15.60 2.61
N PHE A 66 9.81 -14.99 1.91
CA PHE A 66 9.88 -14.85 0.46
C PHE A 66 11.06 -13.98 0.03
N LEU A 67 11.24 -12.81 0.65
CA LEU A 67 12.31 -11.87 0.33
C LEU A 67 13.71 -12.45 0.58
N ALA A 68 13.85 -13.31 1.59
CA ALA A 68 15.12 -13.96 1.90
C ALA A 68 15.58 -14.98 0.81
N SER A 69 14.67 -15.52 0.02
CA SER A 69 14.97 -16.57 -0.96
C SER A 69 14.75 -16.18 -2.41
N THR A 70 13.97 -15.12 -2.68
CA THR A 70 13.64 -14.76 -4.06
C THR A 70 14.81 -14.10 -4.80
N LEU A 71 14.96 -14.47 -6.07
CA LEU A 71 15.81 -13.81 -7.06
C LEU A 71 14.96 -13.05 -8.09
N ASP A 72 13.64 -13.14 -8.00
CA ASP A 72 12.73 -12.50 -8.93
C ASP A 72 12.77 -10.98 -8.78
N HIS A 73 12.47 -10.27 -9.86
CA HIS A 73 12.35 -8.81 -9.89
C HIS A 73 10.95 -8.44 -10.36
N PHE A 74 10.44 -7.32 -9.81
CA PHE A 74 9.09 -6.82 -10.06
C PHE A 74 9.14 -5.36 -10.50
N ASP A 75 8.15 -4.92 -11.27
CA ASP A 75 8.00 -3.49 -11.57
C ASP A 75 7.52 -2.72 -10.35
N TRP A 76 6.66 -3.36 -9.55
CA TRP A 76 6.09 -2.79 -8.34
C TRP A 76 6.02 -3.80 -7.19
N ILE A 77 6.11 -3.27 -5.98
CA ILE A 77 5.66 -3.95 -4.76
C ILE A 77 4.47 -3.19 -4.20
N TYR A 78 3.47 -3.93 -3.76
CA TYR A 78 2.33 -3.42 -3.03
C TYR A 78 2.30 -4.01 -1.62
N ALA A 79 1.88 -3.21 -0.63
CA ALA A 79 1.66 -3.67 0.73
C ALA A 79 0.49 -2.93 1.40
N ASP A 80 -0.37 -3.66 2.11
CA ASP A 80 -1.36 -3.18 3.09
C ASP A 80 -1.08 -3.86 4.44
N PRO A 81 -0.05 -3.43 5.19
CA PRO A 81 0.38 -4.13 6.39
C PRO A 81 -0.71 -4.22 7.44
N ASP A 82 -0.85 -5.39 8.10
CA ASP A 82 -1.81 -5.59 9.17
C ASP A 82 -1.46 -4.72 10.39
N ARG A 83 -2.41 -3.90 10.79
CA ARG A 83 -2.30 -2.90 11.86
C ARG A 83 -2.84 -3.39 13.20
N ARG A 84 -3.06 -4.68 13.36
CA ARG A 84 -3.58 -5.26 14.58
C ARG A 84 -2.47 -5.99 15.35
N SER A 85 -2.23 -5.55 16.58
CA SER A 85 -1.45 -6.36 17.52
C SER A 85 -2.20 -7.65 17.86
N ALA A 86 -1.49 -8.64 18.38
CA ALA A 86 -2.08 -9.88 18.90
C ALA A 86 -3.21 -9.66 19.95
N GLY A 87 -3.28 -8.45 20.57
CA GLY A 87 -4.35 -8.04 21.48
C GLY A 87 -5.47 -7.22 20.81
N GLY A 88 -5.55 -7.13 19.47
CA GLY A 88 -6.62 -6.42 18.74
C GLY A 88 -6.49 -4.89 18.78
N ARG A 89 -5.42 -4.33 19.36
CA ARG A 89 -5.18 -2.89 19.42
C ARG A 89 -4.72 -2.39 18.04
N LYS A 90 -5.33 -1.31 17.53
CA LYS A 90 -4.90 -0.67 16.26
C LYS A 90 -3.53 -0.04 16.44
N LEU A 91 -2.58 -0.43 15.59
CA LEU A 91 -1.26 0.17 15.50
C LEU A 91 -1.30 1.37 14.57
N VAL A 92 -0.54 2.42 14.90
CA VAL A 92 -0.47 3.65 14.11
C VAL A 92 0.87 3.74 13.38
N ARG A 93 1.94 3.23 14.01
CA ARG A 93 3.28 3.26 13.45
C ARG A 93 3.47 2.09 12.48
N LEU A 94 4.13 2.36 11.36
CA LEU A 94 4.35 1.37 10.31
C LEU A 94 5.33 0.27 10.76
N GLU A 95 6.27 0.60 11.64
CA GLU A 95 7.24 -0.32 12.23
C GLU A 95 6.59 -1.38 13.13
N ASP A 96 5.40 -1.09 13.66
CA ASP A 96 4.65 -2.02 14.52
C ASP A 96 3.68 -2.90 13.71
N CYS A 97 3.58 -2.68 12.40
CA CYS A 97 2.70 -3.44 11.50
C CYS A 97 3.38 -4.72 10.99
N SER A 98 2.61 -5.60 10.41
CA SER A 98 3.14 -6.82 9.78
C SER A 98 2.67 -6.92 8.32
N PRO A 99 3.62 -7.02 7.36
CA PRO A 99 5.08 -6.97 7.53
C PRO A 99 5.61 -5.59 7.97
N ASP A 100 6.78 -5.56 8.63
CA ASP A 100 7.50 -4.34 9.02
C ASP A 100 8.18 -3.74 7.77
N ILE A 101 7.45 -2.89 7.04
CA ILE A 101 7.92 -2.31 5.78
C ILE A 101 9.21 -1.50 5.94
N PRO A 102 9.36 -0.61 6.95
CA PRO A 102 10.61 0.12 7.17
C PRO A 102 11.84 -0.79 7.28
N LYS A 103 11.72 -1.88 8.02
CA LYS A 103 12.80 -2.86 8.19
C LYS A 103 13.13 -3.60 6.90
N LEU A 104 12.13 -3.88 6.09
CA LEU A 104 12.28 -4.62 4.82
C LEU A 104 12.67 -3.74 3.63
N LEU A 105 12.72 -2.41 3.77
CA LEU A 105 12.98 -1.48 2.67
C LEU A 105 14.23 -1.81 1.83
N PRO A 106 15.39 -2.22 2.42
CA PRO A 106 16.57 -2.57 1.63
C PRO A 106 16.30 -3.73 0.67
N GLU A 107 15.65 -4.80 1.16
CA GLU A 107 15.31 -6.00 0.40
C GLU A 107 14.25 -5.69 -0.66
N LEU A 108 13.24 -4.89 -0.32
CA LEU A 108 12.20 -4.46 -1.26
C LEU A 108 12.79 -3.67 -2.42
N ARG A 109 13.69 -2.72 -2.13
CA ARG A 109 14.39 -1.92 -3.16
C ARG A 109 15.35 -2.74 -4.02
N ARG A 110 15.84 -3.86 -3.51
CA ARG A 110 16.68 -4.79 -4.29
C ARG A 110 15.90 -5.46 -5.42
N ILE A 111 14.61 -5.77 -5.20
CA ILE A 111 13.80 -6.56 -6.12
C ILE A 111 12.78 -5.73 -6.92
N ALA A 112 12.53 -4.47 -6.54
CA ALA A 112 11.64 -3.59 -7.30
C ALA A 112 12.03 -2.12 -7.18
N PRO A 113 11.94 -1.33 -8.28
CA PRO A 113 12.19 0.11 -8.24
C PRO A 113 11.03 0.89 -7.59
N ASN A 114 9.82 0.35 -7.61
CA ASN A 114 8.62 1.06 -7.19
C ASN A 114 7.90 0.32 -6.06
N LEU A 115 7.46 1.09 -5.05
CA LEU A 115 6.75 0.58 -3.89
C LEU A 115 5.48 1.40 -3.65
N CYS A 116 4.36 0.72 -3.43
CA CYS A 116 3.09 1.30 -3.01
C CYS A 116 2.70 0.74 -1.65
N VAL A 117 2.53 1.61 -0.64
CA VAL A 117 2.14 1.19 0.71
C VAL A 117 0.86 1.88 1.12
N LYS A 118 -0.15 1.10 1.47
CA LYS A 118 -1.40 1.58 2.03
C LYS A 118 -1.28 1.64 3.56
N ASN A 119 -1.68 2.77 4.13
CA ASN A 119 -1.54 3.02 5.56
C ASN A 119 -2.87 3.43 6.19
N SER A 120 -2.88 3.41 7.52
CA SER A 120 -3.97 3.94 8.35
C SER A 120 -4.32 5.38 7.98
N PRO A 121 -5.60 5.81 8.06
CA PRO A 121 -5.95 7.22 7.99
C PRO A 121 -5.30 8.08 9.09
N LEU A 122 -4.82 7.45 10.17
CA LEU A 122 -4.12 8.11 11.28
C LEU A 122 -2.60 8.16 11.09
N PHE A 123 -2.09 7.65 9.96
CA PHE A 123 -0.66 7.68 9.68
C PHE A 123 -0.18 9.11 9.45
N ASP A 124 0.92 9.49 10.11
CA ASP A 124 1.50 10.82 9.95
C ASP A 124 2.10 10.98 8.56
N VAL A 125 1.56 11.92 7.79
CA VAL A 125 2.04 12.23 6.44
C VAL A 125 3.52 12.67 6.45
N GLY A 126 3.99 13.34 7.52
CA GLY A 126 5.40 13.71 7.68
C GLY A 126 6.34 12.52 7.71
N GLU A 127 5.88 11.39 8.30
CA GLU A 127 6.64 10.15 8.36
C GLU A 127 6.85 9.50 6.98
N THR A 128 5.97 9.75 6.01
CA THR A 128 6.13 9.19 4.66
C THR A 128 7.46 9.63 4.04
N PHE A 129 7.77 10.93 4.13
CA PHE A 129 8.99 11.50 3.56
C PHE A 129 10.24 11.12 4.35
N ARG A 130 10.10 10.93 5.67
CA ARG A 130 11.20 10.44 6.52
C ARG A 130 11.57 8.99 6.20
N LEU A 131 10.58 8.12 6.02
CA LEU A 131 10.78 6.68 5.81
C LEU A 131 11.14 6.35 4.36
N PHE A 132 10.45 6.93 3.39
CA PHE A 132 10.56 6.55 1.98
C PHE A 132 11.42 7.51 1.15
N GLY A 133 11.78 8.69 1.70
CA GLY A 133 12.45 9.77 0.96
C GLY A 133 11.48 10.51 0.02
N PRO A 134 11.97 11.08 -1.09
CA PRO A 134 11.08 11.72 -2.07
C PRO A 134 10.07 10.74 -2.61
N CYS A 135 8.80 10.93 -2.26
CA CYS A 135 7.71 10.05 -2.65
C CYS A 135 6.43 10.88 -2.89
N ARG A 136 5.45 10.27 -3.55
CA ARG A 136 4.10 10.83 -3.63
C ARG A 136 3.25 10.22 -2.52
N THR A 137 2.45 11.04 -1.87
CA THR A 137 1.54 10.61 -0.80
C THR A 137 0.13 11.06 -1.13
N GLU A 138 -0.81 10.14 -1.16
CA GLU A 138 -2.24 10.43 -1.35
C GLU A 138 -2.98 10.22 -0.03
N VAL A 139 -3.70 11.25 0.43
CA VAL A 139 -4.66 11.17 1.54
C VAL A 139 -6.03 11.02 0.93
N VAL A 140 -6.64 9.85 1.10
CA VAL A 140 -7.89 9.49 0.43
C VAL A 140 -9.05 9.60 1.39
N SER A 141 -10.06 10.39 1.04
CA SER A 141 -11.30 10.57 1.79
C SER A 141 -12.54 10.15 0.99
N LEU A 142 -13.56 9.76 1.71
CA LEU A 142 -14.90 9.46 1.19
C LEU A 142 -15.93 9.90 2.22
N HIS A 143 -16.93 10.71 1.82
CA HIS A 143 -17.98 11.23 2.69
C HIS A 143 -17.39 11.88 3.95
N ASP A 144 -16.49 12.87 3.76
CA ASP A 144 -15.83 13.66 4.82
C ASP A 144 -14.98 12.85 5.82
N GLU A 145 -14.74 11.58 5.55
CA GLU A 145 -13.92 10.70 6.38
C GLU A 145 -12.65 10.29 5.64
N CYS A 146 -11.47 10.49 6.27
CA CYS A 146 -10.21 9.94 5.76
C CYS A 146 -10.25 8.41 5.86
N LYS A 147 -10.04 7.73 4.75
CA LYS A 147 -10.08 6.26 4.66
C LYS A 147 -8.70 5.62 4.70
N GLU A 148 -7.74 6.23 4.03
CA GLU A 148 -6.39 5.68 3.90
C GLU A 148 -5.37 6.75 3.52
N VAL A 149 -4.11 6.51 3.85
CA VAL A 149 -2.95 7.24 3.33
C VAL A 149 -2.14 6.28 2.46
N VAL A 150 -1.96 6.61 1.19
CA VAL A 150 -1.24 5.77 0.23
C VAL A 150 0.07 6.44 -0.15
N VAL A 151 1.17 5.71 0.00
CA VAL A 151 2.51 6.17 -0.34
C VAL A 151 2.98 5.47 -1.61
N TYR A 152 3.50 6.26 -2.58
CA TYR A 152 4.14 5.76 -3.80
C TYR A 152 5.61 6.20 -3.80
N ALA A 153 6.49 5.28 -3.44
CA ALA A 153 7.93 5.47 -3.54
C ALA A 153 8.40 4.97 -4.92
N ASP A 154 8.19 5.80 -5.94
CA ASP A 154 8.43 5.51 -7.37
C ASP A 154 9.41 6.51 -8.02
N GLY A 155 10.14 7.26 -7.20
CA GLY A 155 11.10 8.27 -7.67
C GLY A 155 10.44 9.56 -8.15
N THR A 156 9.11 9.67 -8.15
CA THR A 156 8.38 10.88 -8.47
C THR A 156 7.90 11.56 -7.20
N GLY A 157 8.27 12.79 -6.97
CA GLY A 157 7.93 13.51 -5.74
C GLY A 157 9.12 14.35 -5.26
N PRO A 158 8.99 15.01 -4.10
CA PRO A 158 7.92 14.89 -3.11
C PRO A 158 6.61 15.60 -3.53
N LEU A 159 5.49 14.92 -3.40
CA LEU A 159 4.16 15.45 -3.71
C LEU A 159 3.12 14.93 -2.71
N LEU A 160 2.31 15.82 -2.18
CA LEU A 160 1.15 15.48 -1.35
C LEU A 160 -0.13 15.75 -2.13
N THR A 161 -1.04 14.78 -2.17
CA THR A 161 -2.33 14.89 -2.84
C THR A 161 -3.45 14.55 -1.87
N ALA A 162 -4.39 15.46 -1.67
CA ALA A 162 -5.67 15.19 -1.05
C ALA A 162 -6.65 14.72 -2.12
N VAL A 163 -7.26 13.56 -1.90
CA VAL A 163 -8.20 12.95 -2.84
C VAL A 163 -9.55 12.77 -2.16
N ALA A 164 -10.55 13.55 -2.56
CA ALA A 164 -11.94 13.38 -2.15
C ALA A 164 -12.67 12.56 -3.21
N LEU A 165 -13.02 11.30 -2.88
CA LEU A 165 -13.64 10.37 -3.82
C LEU A 165 -15.00 10.87 -4.29
N GLY A 166 -15.14 11.03 -5.62
CA GLY A 166 -16.36 11.54 -6.23
C GLY A 166 -16.43 13.06 -6.33
N LEU A 167 -15.52 13.80 -5.69
CA LEU A 167 -15.48 15.27 -5.71
C LEU A 167 -14.30 15.81 -6.50
N GLY A 168 -13.06 15.35 -6.21
CA GLY A 168 -11.87 15.85 -6.89
C GLY A 168 -10.58 15.56 -6.14
N GLU A 169 -9.49 16.16 -6.62
CA GLU A 169 -8.17 16.04 -6.01
C GLU A 169 -7.44 17.39 -6.02
N PHE A 170 -6.60 17.60 -5.02
CA PHE A 170 -5.72 18.75 -4.89
C PHE A 170 -4.32 18.28 -4.52
N SER A 171 -3.30 18.79 -5.22
CA SER A 171 -1.90 18.44 -4.99
C SER A 171 -1.06 19.66 -4.67
N CYS A 172 -0.13 19.51 -3.74
CA CYS A 172 0.85 20.54 -3.40
C CYS A 172 2.19 19.90 -2.97
N PRO A 173 3.31 20.64 -3.05
CA PRO A 173 4.55 20.24 -2.40
C PRO A 173 4.35 20.11 -0.88
N PRO A 174 5.00 19.15 -0.18
CA PRO A 174 4.81 18.96 1.27
C PRO A 174 5.15 20.18 2.12
N ALA A 175 6.06 21.04 1.66
CA ALA A 175 6.42 22.29 2.35
C ALA A 175 5.24 23.29 2.40
N GLU A 176 4.37 23.27 1.40
CA GLU A 176 3.19 24.12 1.32
C GLU A 176 2.01 23.56 2.12
N ALA A 177 2.01 22.25 2.37
CA ALA A 177 0.99 21.58 3.19
C ALA A 177 1.07 21.94 4.69
N ARG A 178 2.13 22.63 5.13
CA ARG A 178 2.25 23.21 6.47
C ARG A 178 1.44 24.51 6.54
N ALA A 179 0.18 24.44 6.17
CA ALA A 179 -0.72 25.57 6.28
C ALA A 179 -0.86 26.00 7.74
N THR A 180 -0.89 27.32 7.95
CA THR A 180 -1.36 27.94 9.18
C THR A 180 -2.68 27.29 9.59
N PRO A 181 -2.87 26.91 10.86
CA PRO A 181 -4.15 26.40 11.32
C PRO A 181 -5.25 27.33 10.84
N CYS A 182 -6.26 26.80 10.18
CA CYS A 182 -7.42 27.60 9.80
C CYS A 182 -8.17 27.94 11.09
N ASP A 183 -8.08 29.19 11.56
CA ASP A 183 -8.79 29.68 12.74
C ASP A 183 -10.30 29.82 12.50
N LYS A 184 -10.78 29.46 11.31
CA LYS A 184 -12.22 29.41 11.02
C LYS A 184 -12.76 28.04 11.46
N PRO A 185 -13.80 28.02 12.31
CA PRO A 185 -14.51 26.79 12.58
C PRO A 185 -15.02 26.21 11.25
N PHE A 186 -14.88 24.90 11.09
CA PHE A 186 -15.46 24.18 9.97
C PHE A 186 -16.98 24.40 10.03
N ASP A 187 -17.50 25.13 9.05
CA ASP A 187 -18.95 25.37 8.92
C ASP A 187 -19.49 24.17 8.09
N PRO A 188 -20.34 23.28 8.69
CA PRO A 188 -20.79 22.05 8.05
C PRO A 188 -21.74 22.30 6.87
#